data_1624ff9e69ba5295913e7bb5eb7f2ada
#
_entry.id   1624ff9e69ba5295913e7bb5eb7f2ada
#
_cell.length_a   1.000
_cell.length_b   1.000
_cell.length_c   1.000
_cell.angle_alpha   90.00
_cell.angle_beta   90.00
_cell.angle_gamma   90.00
#
_symmetry.space_group_name_H-M   'P 1'
#
loop_
_entity.id
_entity.type
_entity.pdbx_description
1 polymer ?
#
loop_
_entity_poly.entity_id
_entity_poly.type
_entity_poly.pdbx_seq_one_letter_code
_entity_poly.pdbx_strand_id
1 'polypeptide(L)'
;MSAKRVYQFHKWSGLVAGLFILLMGLTGSILVFHEELEALEYHKEWTVPNNQAVSIDNALKTVIEKFPGWDIRLKRFSSRPGNTLIFQLRRPDARLIIFVHPSLGNIIKVIDQKDSKVYWILKLHYSLHSGIIGESVILLAGLAFILSLVTGLTVYRKALLDILTFKTRFLKKRKRSLVSSLHRYIGVWALVFNLLIALTGAVISFEIVKSGLKAKSGITLLPDTPKIDISVDQILKELAIKQPNFNPSYIRFPTLTGIPIIIAGKVTDEAMLYSKFYNTVNVNPMSGQVSALQITKSLSSLVR
;
A
#
# COMPACT_ATOMS: atom_id res chain seq x y z
N MET A 1 9.99 -28.24 -26.84
CA MET A 1 11.31 -27.64 -26.52
C MET A 1 12.21 -28.71 -25.92
N SER A 2 13.53 -28.78 -26.29
CA SER A 2 14.44 -29.77 -25.68
C SER A 2 14.71 -29.43 -24.22
N ALA A 3 14.95 -30.43 -23.37
CA ALA A 3 15.26 -30.24 -21.94
C ALA A 3 16.46 -29.28 -21.72
N LYS A 4 17.44 -29.31 -22.62
CA LYS A 4 18.61 -28.40 -22.59
C LYS A 4 18.18 -26.93 -22.75
N ARG A 5 17.25 -26.65 -23.67
CA ARG A 5 16.71 -25.26 -23.86
C ARG A 5 15.94 -24.78 -22.65
N VAL A 6 15.06 -25.62 -22.08
CA VAL A 6 14.29 -25.27 -20.86
C VAL A 6 15.23 -24.94 -19.71
N TYR A 7 16.28 -25.75 -19.49
CA TYR A 7 17.30 -25.48 -18.48
C TYR A 7 18.06 -24.17 -18.72
N GLN A 8 18.39 -23.85 -19.95
CA GLN A 8 19.05 -22.58 -20.29
C GLN A 8 18.15 -21.39 -20.02
N PHE A 9 16.87 -21.46 -20.39
CA PHE A 9 15.89 -20.41 -20.07
C PHE A 9 15.75 -20.23 -18.56
N HIS A 10 15.59 -21.31 -17.80
CA HIS A 10 15.53 -21.24 -16.34
C HIS A 10 16.78 -20.56 -15.74
N LYS A 11 17.97 -20.97 -16.22
CA LYS A 11 19.24 -20.42 -15.76
C LYS A 11 19.33 -18.91 -15.99
N TRP A 12 19.05 -18.45 -17.21
CA TRP A 12 19.23 -17.03 -17.56
C TRP A 12 18.13 -16.15 -17.00
N SER A 13 16.86 -16.56 -17.11
CA SER A 13 15.76 -15.83 -16.51
C SER A 13 15.89 -15.76 -14.99
N GLY A 14 16.31 -16.85 -14.35
CA GLY A 14 16.54 -16.89 -12.91
C GLY A 14 17.72 -16.03 -12.46
N LEU A 15 18.80 -15.94 -13.27
CA LEU A 15 19.94 -15.08 -12.95
C LEU A 15 19.56 -13.59 -13.00
N VAL A 16 18.88 -13.19 -14.08
CA VAL A 16 18.40 -11.80 -14.24
C VAL A 16 17.36 -11.45 -13.16
N ALA A 17 16.33 -12.29 -13.03
CA ALA A 17 15.28 -12.05 -12.04
C ALA A 17 15.80 -12.11 -10.60
N GLY A 18 16.79 -12.97 -10.30
CA GLY A 18 17.29 -13.19 -8.94
C GLY A 18 17.82 -11.93 -8.26
N LEU A 19 18.54 -11.08 -9.03
CA LEU A 19 19.03 -9.80 -8.50
C LEU A 19 17.88 -8.89 -8.09
N PHE A 20 16.86 -8.76 -8.96
CA PHE A 20 15.70 -7.92 -8.67
C PHE A 20 14.85 -8.50 -7.54
N ILE A 21 14.66 -9.83 -7.50
CA ILE A 21 13.90 -10.49 -6.42
C ILE A 21 14.58 -10.30 -5.07
N LEU A 22 15.90 -10.35 -5.01
CA LEU A 22 16.64 -10.06 -3.77
C LEU A 22 16.37 -8.61 -3.32
N LEU A 23 16.49 -7.63 -4.23
CA LEU A 23 16.23 -6.23 -3.94
C LEU A 23 14.77 -5.99 -3.53
N MET A 24 13.82 -6.57 -4.30
CA MET A 24 12.38 -6.45 -4.00
C MET A 24 12.03 -7.13 -2.68
N GLY A 25 12.60 -8.30 -2.40
CA GLY A 25 12.40 -9.02 -1.14
C GLY A 25 12.88 -8.22 0.07
N LEU A 26 14.09 -7.66 0.01
CA LEU A 26 14.64 -6.84 1.08
C LEU A 26 13.83 -5.55 1.30
N THR A 27 13.59 -4.79 0.24
CA THR A 27 12.83 -3.54 0.35
C THR A 27 11.38 -3.79 0.73
N GLY A 28 10.74 -4.82 0.20
CA GLY A 28 9.37 -5.21 0.55
C GLY A 28 9.24 -5.64 2.01
N SER A 29 10.22 -6.40 2.54
CA SER A 29 10.22 -6.80 3.96
C SER A 29 10.30 -5.59 4.90
N ILE A 30 11.10 -4.58 4.54
CA ILE A 30 11.16 -3.32 5.29
C ILE A 30 9.82 -2.57 5.20
N LEU A 31 9.21 -2.52 4.01
CA LEU A 31 7.97 -1.80 3.77
C LEU A 31 6.73 -2.44 4.44
N VAL A 32 6.81 -3.70 4.88
CA VAL A 32 5.76 -4.29 5.74
C VAL A 32 5.56 -3.45 7.01
N PHE A 33 6.64 -2.86 7.54
CA PHE A 33 6.65 -2.03 8.74
C PHE A 33 6.61 -0.53 8.42
N HIS A 34 6.04 -0.12 7.28
CA HIS A 34 6.08 1.28 6.84
C HIS A 34 5.37 2.24 7.81
N GLU A 35 4.26 1.82 8.45
CA GLU A 35 3.55 2.66 9.42
C GLU A 35 4.37 2.89 10.70
N GLU A 36 5.04 1.85 11.19
CA GLU A 36 5.93 1.92 12.36
C GLU A 36 7.18 2.74 12.06
N LEU A 37 7.74 2.58 10.87
CA LEU A 37 8.91 3.35 10.42
C LEU A 37 8.57 4.83 10.23
N GLU A 38 7.41 5.16 9.66
CA GLU A 38 6.93 6.54 9.59
C GLU A 38 6.71 7.12 11.00
N ALA A 39 6.17 6.35 11.93
CA ALA A 39 5.98 6.78 13.31
C ALA A 39 7.31 7.06 14.03
N LEU A 40 8.35 6.28 13.75
CA LEU A 40 9.70 6.51 14.26
C LEU A 40 10.36 7.73 13.58
N GLU A 41 10.18 7.87 12.26
CA GLU A 41 10.77 8.98 11.49
C GLU A 41 10.22 10.33 11.96
N TYR A 42 8.92 10.39 12.28
CA TYR A 42 8.21 11.61 12.66
C TYR A 42 7.74 11.62 14.12
N HIS A 43 8.44 10.91 15.02
CA HIS A 43 8.03 10.74 16.41
C HIS A 43 7.76 12.06 17.15
N LYS A 44 8.50 13.13 16.80
CA LYS A 44 8.34 14.47 17.42
C LYS A 44 7.05 15.16 17.01
N GLU A 45 6.59 14.92 15.79
CA GLU A 45 5.39 15.50 15.21
C GLU A 45 4.15 14.64 15.45
N TRP A 46 4.33 13.42 15.96
CA TRP A 46 3.25 12.44 16.13
C TRP A 46 2.28 12.77 17.24
N THR A 47 2.79 13.43 18.28
CA THR A 47 2.00 13.84 19.45
C THR A 47 2.29 15.27 19.84
N VAL A 48 1.27 15.93 20.39
CA VAL A 48 1.37 17.27 20.96
C VAL A 48 0.70 17.29 22.33
N PRO A 49 1.15 18.17 23.26
CA PRO A 49 0.41 18.40 24.48
C PRO A 49 -0.99 18.93 24.15
N ASN A 50 -2.01 18.13 24.40
CA ASN A 50 -3.39 18.52 24.15
C ASN A 50 -4.37 17.72 25.03
N ASN A 51 -5.22 18.44 25.76
CA ASN A 51 -6.31 17.88 26.58
C ASN A 51 -7.70 18.25 26.06
N GLN A 52 -7.78 19.00 24.95
CA GLN A 52 -9.03 19.43 24.35
C GLN A 52 -9.54 18.38 23.34
N ALA A 53 -10.83 18.48 23.06
CA ALA A 53 -11.47 17.61 22.07
C ALA A 53 -10.85 17.78 20.67
N VAL A 54 -10.73 16.67 19.95
CA VAL A 54 -10.26 16.66 18.57
C VAL A 54 -11.33 17.28 17.66
N SER A 55 -10.92 18.18 16.76
CA SER A 55 -11.78 18.75 15.71
C SER A 55 -11.13 18.58 14.34
N ILE A 56 -11.68 17.67 13.55
CA ILE A 56 -11.26 17.46 12.16
C ILE A 56 -11.69 18.66 11.32
N ASP A 57 -12.83 19.27 11.62
CA ASP A 57 -13.35 20.42 10.87
C ASP A 57 -12.40 21.62 10.93
N ASN A 58 -11.87 21.97 12.11
CA ASN A 58 -10.90 23.04 12.26
C ASN A 58 -9.62 22.76 11.48
N ALA A 59 -9.11 21.54 11.57
CA ALA A 59 -7.92 21.12 10.85
C ALA A 59 -8.12 21.13 9.32
N LEU A 60 -9.25 20.61 8.86
CA LEU A 60 -9.60 20.58 7.44
C LEU A 60 -9.71 21.98 6.85
N LYS A 61 -10.39 22.89 7.56
CA LYS A 61 -10.51 24.29 7.14
C LYS A 61 -9.15 24.92 6.90
N THR A 62 -8.23 24.80 7.87
CA THR A 62 -6.86 25.33 7.73
C THR A 62 -6.11 24.72 6.56
N VAL A 63 -6.26 23.40 6.34
CA VAL A 63 -5.58 22.71 5.24
C VAL A 63 -6.13 23.15 3.88
N ILE A 64 -7.45 23.29 3.73
CA ILE A 64 -8.08 23.76 2.49
C ILE A 64 -7.66 25.19 2.16
N GLU A 65 -7.67 26.09 3.15
CA GLU A 65 -7.28 27.49 2.97
C GLU A 65 -5.83 27.66 2.56
N LYS A 66 -4.91 26.86 3.12
CA LYS A 66 -3.48 26.97 2.83
C LYS A 66 -3.04 26.19 1.60
N PHE A 67 -3.78 25.17 1.19
CA PHE A 67 -3.42 24.28 0.08
C PHE A 67 -4.59 24.10 -0.90
N PRO A 68 -5.05 25.16 -1.58
CA PRO A 68 -6.13 25.03 -2.57
C PRO A 68 -5.70 24.17 -3.76
N GLY A 69 -6.64 23.40 -4.32
CA GLY A 69 -6.42 22.57 -5.52
C GLY A 69 -5.56 21.33 -5.28
N TRP A 70 -5.49 20.81 -4.03
CA TRP A 70 -4.87 19.55 -3.73
C TRP A 70 -5.91 18.43 -3.48
N ASP A 71 -5.60 17.19 -3.85
CA ASP A 71 -6.34 16.00 -3.39
C ASP A 71 -6.00 15.78 -1.91
N ILE A 72 -6.92 16.17 -1.03
CA ILE A 72 -6.75 16.17 0.42
C ILE A 72 -7.26 14.84 0.97
N ARG A 73 -6.43 14.21 1.80
CA ARG A 73 -6.75 12.95 2.48
C ARG A 73 -6.30 13.02 3.93
N LEU A 74 -7.19 12.71 4.85
CA LEU A 74 -6.85 12.50 6.25
C LEU A 74 -6.38 11.04 6.38
N LYS A 75 -5.05 10.86 6.43
CA LYS A 75 -4.40 9.55 6.42
C LYS A 75 -4.52 8.85 7.77
N ARG A 76 -4.51 9.64 8.84
CA ARG A 76 -4.61 9.15 10.21
C ARG A 76 -5.27 10.20 11.09
N PHE A 77 -6.19 9.73 11.89
CA PHE A 77 -6.80 10.49 12.97
C PHE A 77 -7.12 9.56 14.14
N SER A 78 -7.20 10.11 15.32
CA SER A 78 -7.53 9.38 16.54
C SER A 78 -8.42 10.27 17.40
N SER A 79 -9.35 9.67 18.09
CA SER A 79 -10.14 10.36 19.13
C SER A 79 -9.35 10.66 20.40
N ARG A 80 -8.11 10.14 20.52
CA ARG A 80 -7.26 10.41 21.68
C ARG A 80 -6.71 11.82 21.59
N PRO A 81 -6.94 12.68 22.61
CA PRO A 81 -6.29 13.98 22.71
C PRO A 81 -4.77 13.80 22.65
N GLY A 82 -4.07 14.70 22.01
CA GLY A 82 -2.61 14.64 21.90
C GLY A 82 -2.06 13.94 20.67
N ASN A 83 -2.83 13.10 19.97
CA ASN A 83 -2.38 12.60 18.66
C ASN A 83 -2.66 13.63 17.58
N THR A 84 -1.63 13.96 16.79
CA THR A 84 -1.78 14.87 15.65
C THR A 84 -2.66 14.26 14.55
N LEU A 85 -3.36 15.13 13.83
CA LEU A 85 -4.06 14.74 12.60
C LEU A 85 -3.06 14.77 11.45
N ILE A 86 -2.98 13.68 10.69
CA ILE A 86 -2.01 13.54 9.59
C ILE A 86 -2.75 13.58 8.27
N PHE A 87 -2.58 14.69 7.55
CA PHE A 87 -3.10 14.83 6.20
C PHE A 87 -2.03 14.46 5.17
N GLN A 88 -2.47 13.82 4.09
CA GLN A 88 -1.67 13.62 2.89
C GLN A 88 -2.32 14.40 1.75
N LEU A 89 -1.56 15.27 1.14
CA LEU A 89 -1.96 16.06 -0.01
C LEU A 89 -1.27 15.55 -1.26
N ARG A 90 -2.02 15.42 -2.34
CA ARG A 90 -1.51 14.87 -3.59
C ARG A 90 -1.80 15.79 -4.76
N ARG A 91 -0.77 16.00 -5.56
CA ARG A 91 -0.82 16.53 -6.94
C ARG A 91 -0.03 15.60 -7.86
N PRO A 92 -0.15 15.74 -9.17
CA PRO A 92 0.59 14.89 -10.11
C PRO A 92 2.10 14.88 -9.90
N ASP A 93 2.66 16.03 -9.52
CA ASP A 93 4.10 16.31 -9.38
C ASP A 93 4.59 16.33 -7.93
N ALA A 94 3.68 16.42 -6.94
CA ALA A 94 4.04 16.61 -5.54
C ALA A 94 3.13 15.84 -4.58
N ARG A 95 3.70 15.45 -3.44
CA ARG A 95 2.97 14.85 -2.32
C ARG A 95 3.49 15.43 -1.01
N LEU A 96 2.59 15.94 -0.18
CA LEU A 96 2.90 16.49 1.12
C LEU A 96 2.29 15.66 2.24
N ILE A 97 2.99 15.58 3.36
CA ILE A 97 2.47 15.08 4.64
C ILE A 97 2.38 16.28 5.56
N ILE A 98 1.21 16.52 6.11
CA ILE A 98 0.93 17.67 6.97
C ILE A 98 0.49 17.20 8.33
N PHE A 99 1.19 17.59 9.37
CA PHE A 99 0.83 17.37 10.75
C PHE A 99 0.07 18.59 11.26
N VAL A 100 -1.14 18.34 11.77
CA VAL A 100 -2.05 19.40 12.23
C VAL A 100 -2.41 19.16 13.70
N HIS A 101 -2.46 20.21 14.47
CA HIS A 101 -2.87 20.15 15.89
C HIS A 101 -4.31 19.69 15.99
N PRO A 102 -4.61 18.68 16.83
CA PRO A 102 -5.90 17.99 16.79
C PRO A 102 -7.10 18.87 17.19
N SER A 103 -6.92 19.89 18.04
CA SER A 103 -8.01 20.78 18.48
C SER A 103 -7.91 22.19 17.93
N LEU A 104 -6.69 22.76 17.86
CA LEU A 104 -6.50 24.13 17.36
C LEU A 104 -6.56 24.23 15.84
N GLY A 105 -6.33 23.12 15.13
CA GLY A 105 -6.33 23.10 13.66
C GLY A 105 -5.13 23.77 13.01
N ASN A 106 -4.16 24.28 13.78
CA ASN A 106 -2.96 24.89 13.20
C ASN A 106 -1.97 23.83 12.69
N ILE A 107 -1.28 24.17 11.62
CA ILE A 107 -0.27 23.30 11.02
C ILE A 107 0.99 23.32 11.89
N ILE A 108 1.42 22.13 12.31
CA ILE A 108 2.63 21.90 13.10
C ILE A 108 3.83 21.76 12.18
N LYS A 109 3.68 20.92 11.15
CA LYS A 109 4.75 20.61 10.18
C LYS A 109 4.21 20.26 8.82
N VAL A 110 4.92 20.66 7.78
CA VAL A 110 4.71 20.25 6.39
C VAL A 110 5.98 19.55 5.92
N ILE A 111 5.84 18.38 5.35
CA ILE A 111 6.95 17.56 4.86
C ILE A 111 6.68 17.20 3.41
N ASP A 112 7.63 17.43 2.50
CA ASP A 112 7.58 16.80 1.18
C ASP A 112 7.81 15.30 1.36
N GLN A 113 6.92 14.48 0.83
CA GLN A 113 7.05 13.03 0.93
C GLN A 113 8.36 12.51 0.32
N LYS A 114 8.97 13.28 -0.60
CA LYS A 114 10.29 12.95 -1.17
C LYS A 114 11.41 12.92 -0.13
N ASP A 115 11.26 13.66 0.97
CA ASP A 115 12.26 13.75 2.05
C ASP A 115 12.13 12.57 3.04
N SER A 116 11.05 11.77 2.97
CA SER A 116 10.85 10.60 3.81
C SER A 116 11.75 9.44 3.41
N LYS A 117 12.45 8.85 4.38
CA LYS A 117 13.26 7.64 4.20
C LYS A 117 12.41 6.44 3.79
N VAL A 118 11.22 6.33 4.38
CA VAL A 118 10.25 5.27 4.04
C VAL A 118 9.82 5.41 2.59
N TYR A 119 9.52 6.62 2.14
CA TYR A 119 9.19 6.88 0.74
C TYR A 119 10.35 6.62 -0.21
N TRP A 120 11.59 6.90 0.22
CA TRP A 120 12.78 6.55 -0.56
C TRP A 120 12.88 5.03 -0.81
N ILE A 121 12.69 4.22 0.24
CA ILE A 121 12.66 2.75 0.12
C ILE A 121 11.50 2.31 -0.79
N LEU A 122 10.31 2.92 -0.64
CA LEU A 122 9.16 2.64 -1.49
C LEU A 122 9.46 2.95 -2.97
N LYS A 123 10.10 4.08 -3.28
CA LYS A 123 10.52 4.44 -4.64
C LYS A 123 11.54 3.45 -5.21
N LEU A 124 12.48 3.00 -4.39
CA LEU A 124 13.42 1.96 -4.78
C LEU A 124 12.70 0.66 -5.13
N HIS A 125 11.71 0.27 -4.32
CA HIS A 125 10.95 -0.97 -4.48
C HIS A 125 10.16 -1.02 -5.78
N TYR A 126 9.42 0.04 -6.16
CA TYR A 126 8.51 -0.05 -7.30
C TYR A 126 8.99 0.67 -8.57
N SER A 127 10.03 1.51 -8.51
CA SER A 127 10.49 2.31 -9.65
C SER A 127 12.00 2.48 -9.76
N LEU A 128 12.82 1.86 -8.90
CA LEU A 128 14.28 2.02 -8.87
C LEU A 128 14.73 3.49 -8.92
N HIS A 129 13.95 4.41 -8.38
CA HIS A 129 14.11 5.86 -8.49
C HIS A 129 14.15 6.42 -9.92
N SER A 130 13.79 5.62 -10.94
CA SER A 130 13.93 5.97 -12.37
C SER A 130 12.57 6.19 -13.07
N GLY A 131 11.50 6.42 -12.29
CA GLY A 131 10.15 6.65 -12.82
C GLY A 131 9.69 5.52 -13.73
N ILE A 132 9.06 5.86 -14.86
CA ILE A 132 8.47 4.90 -15.79
C ILE A 132 9.47 3.86 -16.34
N ILE A 133 10.74 4.25 -16.49
CA ILE A 133 11.78 3.31 -16.93
C ILE A 133 12.01 2.24 -15.87
N GLY A 134 12.21 2.65 -14.62
CA GLY A 134 12.40 1.71 -13.51
C GLY A 134 11.17 0.84 -13.24
N GLU A 135 9.97 1.42 -13.32
CA GLU A 135 8.70 0.70 -13.23
C GLU A 135 8.60 -0.40 -14.30
N SER A 136 8.98 -0.07 -15.55
CA SER A 136 9.00 -1.03 -16.66
C SER A 136 10.05 -2.14 -16.45
N VAL A 137 11.23 -1.79 -15.93
CA VAL A 137 12.29 -2.77 -15.61
C VAL A 137 11.80 -3.75 -14.53
N ILE A 138 11.12 -3.26 -13.48
CA ILE A 138 10.56 -4.13 -12.43
C ILE A 138 9.48 -5.05 -12.99
N LEU A 139 8.59 -4.54 -13.85
CA LEU A 139 7.60 -5.37 -14.53
C LEU A 139 8.27 -6.50 -15.34
N LEU A 140 9.29 -6.18 -16.15
CA LEU A 140 10.02 -7.16 -16.94
C LEU A 140 10.76 -8.17 -16.06
N ALA A 141 11.33 -7.73 -14.93
CA ALA A 141 11.96 -8.63 -13.95
C ALA A 141 10.93 -9.57 -13.31
N GLY A 142 9.74 -9.09 -12.99
CA GLY A 142 8.62 -9.91 -12.52
C GLY A 142 8.17 -10.97 -13.53
N LEU A 143 8.06 -10.60 -14.81
CA LEU A 143 7.74 -11.55 -15.89
C LEU A 143 8.86 -12.58 -16.09
N ALA A 144 10.13 -12.15 -16.02
CA ALA A 144 11.28 -13.06 -16.06
C ALA A 144 11.29 -14.02 -14.88
N PHE A 145 10.86 -13.57 -13.71
CA PHE A 145 10.72 -14.43 -12.52
C PHE A 145 9.62 -15.48 -12.70
N ILE A 146 8.43 -15.09 -13.20
CA ILE A 146 7.35 -16.03 -13.53
C ILE A 146 7.87 -17.10 -14.53
N LEU A 147 8.58 -16.67 -15.58
CA LEU A 147 9.18 -17.59 -16.55
C LEU A 147 10.17 -18.54 -15.88
N SER A 148 11.00 -18.03 -14.94
CA SER A 148 11.93 -18.86 -14.18
C SER A 148 11.20 -19.88 -13.29
N LEU A 149 10.11 -19.51 -12.62
CA LEU A 149 9.31 -20.44 -11.80
C LEU A 149 8.70 -21.56 -12.65
N VAL A 150 8.07 -21.20 -13.78
CA VAL A 150 7.45 -22.18 -14.70
C VAL A 150 8.49 -23.13 -15.30
N THR A 151 9.62 -22.59 -15.75
CA THR A 151 10.70 -23.43 -16.31
C THR A 151 11.38 -24.26 -15.23
N GLY A 152 11.54 -23.73 -14.00
CA GLY A 152 12.03 -24.47 -12.85
C GLY A 152 11.15 -25.67 -12.49
N LEU A 153 9.81 -25.44 -12.48
CA LEU A 153 8.84 -26.55 -12.28
C LEU A 153 8.99 -27.63 -13.34
N THR A 154 9.16 -27.26 -14.61
CA THR A 154 9.37 -28.22 -15.70
C THR A 154 10.69 -29.00 -15.59
N VAL A 155 11.76 -28.35 -15.14
CA VAL A 155 13.07 -28.97 -14.89
C VAL A 155 12.99 -30.00 -13.76
N TYR A 156 12.30 -29.68 -12.67
CA TYR A 156 12.23 -30.54 -11.48
C TYR A 156 10.98 -31.43 -11.41
N ARG A 157 10.09 -31.42 -12.41
CA ARG A 157 8.80 -32.13 -12.40
C ARG A 157 8.85 -33.59 -11.96
N LYS A 158 9.92 -34.33 -12.36
CA LYS A 158 10.10 -35.73 -12.00
C LYS A 158 10.58 -35.95 -10.56
N ALA A 159 11.25 -34.97 -9.98
CA ALA A 159 11.81 -35.04 -8.64
C ALA A 159 10.98 -34.25 -7.62
N LEU A 160 9.87 -33.62 -8.02
CA LEU A 160 9.10 -32.71 -7.20
C LEU A 160 8.62 -33.37 -5.90
N LEU A 161 7.97 -34.55 -6.01
CA LEU A 161 7.48 -35.30 -4.86
C LEU A 161 8.60 -35.78 -3.94
N ASP A 162 9.73 -36.20 -4.52
CA ASP A 162 10.89 -36.64 -3.74
C ASP A 162 11.55 -35.49 -2.98
N ILE A 163 11.50 -34.27 -3.53
CA ILE A 163 12.00 -33.08 -2.85
C ILE A 163 11.02 -32.68 -1.72
N LEU A 164 9.73 -32.65 -1.99
CA LEU A 164 8.69 -32.33 -1.00
C LEU A 164 8.70 -33.32 0.17
N THR A 165 8.93 -34.63 -0.10
CA THR A 165 8.99 -35.69 0.91
C THR A 165 10.38 -35.94 1.48
N PHE A 166 11.38 -35.07 1.19
CA PHE A 166 12.77 -35.17 1.64
C PHE A 166 13.49 -36.46 1.23
N LYS A 167 12.98 -37.21 0.26
CA LYS A 167 13.64 -38.43 -0.26
C LYS A 167 14.86 -38.10 -1.10
N THR A 168 14.95 -36.91 -1.70
CA THR A 168 16.11 -36.50 -2.48
C THR A 168 17.30 -36.19 -1.56
N ARG A 169 18.47 -36.76 -1.85
CA ARG A 169 19.65 -36.58 -1.02
C ARG A 169 20.17 -35.14 -1.02
N PHE A 170 20.38 -34.57 0.17
CA PHE A 170 20.97 -33.26 0.37
C PHE A 170 22.48 -33.34 0.37
N LEU A 171 23.13 -32.77 -0.63
CA LEU A 171 24.60 -32.90 -0.84
C LEU A 171 25.32 -31.74 -0.16
N LYS A 172 26.16 -32.04 0.85
CA LYS A 172 26.89 -31.05 1.68
C LYS A 172 28.38 -30.96 1.36
N LYS A 173 28.95 -31.95 0.68
CA LYS A 173 30.44 -32.14 0.57
C LYS A 173 31.19 -31.02 -0.17
N ARG A 174 30.55 -30.35 -1.15
CA ARG A 174 31.17 -29.28 -1.96
C ARG A 174 30.25 -28.06 -1.98
N LYS A 175 30.81 -26.83 -1.92
CA LYS A 175 30.05 -25.57 -1.98
C LYS A 175 29.02 -25.56 -3.13
N ARG A 176 29.45 -25.95 -4.34
CA ARG A 176 28.56 -26.01 -5.51
C ARG A 176 27.38 -26.96 -5.31
N SER A 177 27.60 -28.14 -4.75
CA SER A 177 26.51 -29.11 -4.52
C SER A 177 25.60 -28.70 -3.36
N LEU A 178 26.15 -28.02 -2.35
CA LEU A 178 25.36 -27.42 -1.27
C LEU A 178 24.42 -26.36 -1.81
N VAL A 179 24.93 -25.37 -2.54
CA VAL A 179 24.12 -24.29 -3.14
C VAL A 179 23.04 -24.84 -4.09
N SER A 180 23.37 -25.83 -4.92
CA SER A 180 22.42 -26.49 -5.80
C SER A 180 21.35 -27.26 -5.03
N SER A 181 21.70 -27.91 -3.91
CA SER A 181 20.72 -28.59 -3.05
C SER A 181 19.80 -27.59 -2.34
N LEU A 182 20.36 -26.49 -1.80
CA LEU A 182 19.58 -25.41 -1.20
C LEU A 182 18.63 -24.79 -2.21
N HIS A 183 19.11 -24.42 -3.39
CA HIS A 183 18.27 -23.84 -4.44
C HIS A 183 17.08 -24.76 -4.81
N ARG A 184 17.35 -26.06 -4.97
CA ARG A 184 16.33 -27.06 -5.27
C ARG A 184 15.28 -27.17 -4.17
N TYR A 185 15.70 -27.30 -2.91
CA TYR A 185 14.76 -27.43 -1.79
C TYR A 185 13.99 -26.15 -1.55
N ILE A 186 14.67 -25.01 -1.40
CA ILE A 186 14.04 -23.70 -1.19
C ILE A 186 13.12 -23.37 -2.37
N GLY A 187 13.58 -23.59 -3.61
CA GLY A 187 12.79 -23.31 -4.81
C GLY A 187 11.50 -24.10 -4.91
N VAL A 188 11.51 -25.38 -4.52
CA VAL A 188 10.32 -26.23 -4.53
C VAL A 188 9.36 -25.87 -3.38
N TRP A 189 9.86 -25.72 -2.16
CA TRP A 189 9.03 -25.41 -1.00
C TRP A 189 8.43 -24.00 -1.06
N ALA A 190 9.18 -23.02 -1.58
CA ALA A 190 8.72 -21.67 -1.75
C ALA A 190 7.93 -21.43 -3.07
N LEU A 191 7.77 -22.46 -3.93
CA LEU A 191 7.21 -22.31 -5.28
C LEU A 191 5.83 -21.64 -5.28
N VAL A 192 4.93 -22.12 -4.44
CA VAL A 192 3.54 -21.59 -4.38
C VAL A 192 3.53 -20.14 -3.93
N PHE A 193 4.27 -19.81 -2.86
CA PHE A 193 4.38 -18.43 -2.35
C PHE A 193 5.03 -17.51 -3.38
N ASN A 194 6.13 -17.95 -3.99
CA ASN A 194 6.82 -17.18 -5.02
C ASN A 194 5.94 -16.95 -6.25
N LEU A 195 5.12 -17.93 -6.65
CA LEU A 195 4.19 -17.80 -7.77
C LEU A 195 3.09 -16.76 -7.45
N LEU A 196 2.52 -16.82 -6.25
CA LEU A 196 1.51 -15.84 -5.81
C LEU A 196 2.10 -14.42 -5.78
N ILE A 197 3.28 -14.24 -5.18
CA ILE A 197 3.95 -12.94 -5.11
C ILE A 197 4.32 -12.44 -6.52
N ALA A 198 4.82 -13.31 -7.39
CA ALA A 198 5.20 -12.94 -8.75
C ALA A 198 3.98 -12.51 -9.60
N LEU A 199 2.88 -13.24 -9.51
CA LEU A 199 1.65 -12.91 -10.25
C LEU A 199 1.03 -11.60 -9.75
N THR A 200 0.85 -11.45 -8.44
CA THR A 200 0.29 -10.23 -7.86
C THR A 200 1.21 -9.03 -8.09
N GLY A 201 2.53 -9.21 -7.93
CA GLY A 201 3.53 -8.18 -8.21
C GLY A 201 3.55 -7.75 -9.67
N ALA A 202 3.42 -8.69 -10.62
CA ALA A 202 3.34 -8.37 -12.05
C ALA A 202 2.07 -7.57 -12.39
N VAL A 203 0.91 -7.93 -11.82
CA VAL A 203 -0.35 -7.20 -12.01
C VAL A 203 -0.24 -5.77 -11.47
N ILE A 204 0.27 -5.61 -10.25
CA ILE A 204 0.46 -4.30 -9.64
C ILE A 204 1.45 -3.45 -10.47
N SER A 205 2.59 -4.02 -10.86
CA SER A 205 3.59 -3.33 -11.68
C SER A 205 3.03 -2.91 -13.04
N PHE A 206 2.21 -3.75 -13.66
CA PHE A 206 1.52 -3.42 -14.92
C PHE A 206 0.58 -2.22 -14.75
N GLU A 207 -0.24 -2.17 -13.70
CA GLU A 207 -1.12 -1.03 -13.44
C GLU A 207 -0.34 0.25 -13.12
N ILE A 208 0.80 0.14 -12.43
CA ILE A 208 1.70 1.29 -12.17
C ILE A 208 2.24 1.85 -13.49
N VAL A 209 2.80 1.00 -14.35
CA VAL A 209 3.33 1.40 -15.67
C VAL A 209 2.23 2.03 -16.53
N LYS A 210 1.06 1.40 -16.61
CA LYS A 210 -0.10 1.90 -17.34
C LYS A 210 -0.55 3.28 -16.84
N SER A 211 -0.57 3.48 -15.53
CA SER A 211 -0.91 4.76 -14.90
C SER A 211 0.16 5.81 -15.17
N GLY A 212 1.43 5.45 -15.13
CA GLY A 212 2.56 6.33 -15.46
C GLY A 212 2.55 6.80 -16.92
N LEU A 213 2.17 5.92 -17.84
CA LEU A 213 2.00 6.28 -19.26
C LEU A 213 0.84 7.24 -19.47
N LYS A 214 -0.29 7.03 -18.79
CA LYS A 214 -1.46 7.94 -18.85
C LYS A 214 -1.15 9.31 -18.25
N ALA A 215 -0.42 9.37 -17.15
CA ALA A 215 -0.06 10.63 -16.48
C ALA A 215 0.84 11.53 -17.34
N LYS A 216 1.64 10.97 -18.26
CA LYS A 216 2.44 11.76 -19.21
C LYS A 216 1.60 12.48 -20.26
N SER A 217 0.34 12.08 -20.46
CA SER A 217 -0.53 12.67 -21.49
C SER A 217 -1.30 13.92 -21.10
N GLY A 218 -1.17 14.40 -19.84
CA GLY A 218 -1.74 15.66 -19.40
C GLY A 218 -1.67 15.83 -17.88
N ILE A 219 -0.94 16.83 -17.41
CA ILE A 219 -1.00 17.27 -16.01
C ILE A 219 -2.25 18.14 -15.88
N THR A 220 -3.36 17.56 -15.48
CA THR A 220 -4.54 18.33 -15.12
C THR A 220 -4.40 18.71 -13.65
N LEU A 221 -4.13 19.98 -13.38
CA LEU A 221 -4.26 20.53 -12.02
C LEU A 221 -5.72 20.38 -11.60
N LEU A 222 -5.94 19.97 -10.39
CA LEU A 222 -7.29 19.93 -9.83
C LEU A 222 -7.79 21.38 -9.72
N PRO A 223 -9.06 21.63 -10.03
CA PRO A 223 -9.70 22.90 -9.69
C PRO A 223 -9.66 23.09 -8.16
N ASP A 224 -10.07 24.26 -7.70
CA ASP A 224 -10.17 24.52 -6.27
C ASP A 224 -11.00 23.43 -5.58
N THR A 225 -10.60 23.11 -4.35
CA THR A 225 -11.28 22.09 -3.56
C THR A 225 -12.77 22.43 -3.45
N PRO A 226 -13.67 21.51 -3.80
CA PRO A 226 -15.10 21.77 -3.69
C PRO A 226 -15.50 22.19 -2.28
N LYS A 227 -16.48 23.07 -2.19
CA LYS A 227 -17.05 23.51 -0.91
C LYS A 227 -17.59 22.30 -0.14
N ILE A 228 -17.26 22.23 1.14
CA ILE A 228 -17.75 21.22 2.08
C ILE A 228 -18.59 21.98 3.11
N ASP A 229 -19.92 21.84 3.03
CA ASP A 229 -20.86 22.60 3.87
C ASP A 229 -21.34 21.80 5.09
N ILE A 230 -20.65 20.72 5.43
CA ILE A 230 -21.03 19.80 6.51
C ILE A 230 -19.90 19.66 7.53
N SER A 231 -20.28 19.36 8.77
CA SER A 231 -19.32 19.00 9.82
C SER A 231 -18.93 17.52 9.69
N VAL A 232 -17.64 17.26 9.43
CA VAL A 232 -17.07 15.92 9.41
C VAL A 232 -17.08 15.31 10.82
N ASP A 233 -16.85 16.14 11.85
CA ASP A 233 -16.89 15.71 13.24
C ASP A 233 -18.30 15.22 13.63
N GLN A 234 -19.36 15.89 13.15
CA GLN A 234 -20.74 15.46 13.38
C GLN A 234 -21.05 14.15 12.66
N ILE A 235 -20.66 14.03 11.40
CA ILE A 235 -20.86 12.79 10.63
C ILE A 235 -20.19 11.59 11.30
N LEU A 236 -18.97 11.76 11.81
CA LEU A 236 -18.29 10.68 12.52
C LEU A 236 -19.00 10.27 13.81
N LYS A 237 -19.59 11.24 14.54
CA LYS A 237 -20.41 10.95 15.72
C LYS A 237 -21.69 10.19 15.35
N GLU A 238 -22.41 10.64 14.32
CA GLU A 238 -23.60 9.94 13.83
C GLU A 238 -23.28 8.53 13.32
N LEU A 239 -22.15 8.40 12.62
CA LEU A 239 -21.67 7.11 12.11
C LEU A 239 -21.33 6.15 13.26
N ALA A 240 -20.72 6.64 14.33
CA ALA A 240 -20.43 5.83 15.51
C ALA A 240 -21.71 5.31 16.20
N ILE A 241 -22.80 6.08 16.16
CA ILE A 241 -24.10 5.65 16.70
C ILE A 241 -24.78 4.64 15.77
N LYS A 242 -24.80 4.91 14.45
CA LYS A 242 -25.51 4.08 13.47
C LYS A 242 -24.74 2.79 13.13
N GLN A 243 -23.42 2.81 13.23
CA GLN A 243 -22.52 1.71 12.88
C GLN A 243 -21.43 1.54 13.98
N PRO A 244 -21.80 1.10 15.18
CA PRO A 244 -20.89 1.05 16.34
C PRO A 244 -19.68 0.13 16.14
N ASN A 245 -19.78 -0.84 15.23
CA ASN A 245 -18.69 -1.76 14.91
C ASN A 245 -17.74 -1.23 13.83
N PHE A 246 -18.04 -0.09 13.21
CA PHE A 246 -17.18 0.51 12.20
C PHE A 246 -16.23 1.52 12.82
N ASN A 247 -14.93 1.27 12.65
CA ASN A 247 -13.84 2.11 13.16
C ASN A 247 -13.20 2.88 12.01
N PRO A 248 -13.61 4.12 11.75
CA PRO A 248 -13.06 4.93 10.68
C PRO A 248 -11.59 5.28 10.97
N SER A 249 -10.72 5.22 9.96
CA SER A 249 -9.30 5.50 10.10
C SER A 249 -8.71 6.32 8.95
N TYR A 250 -9.49 6.57 7.91
CA TYR A 250 -9.07 7.29 6.72
C TYR A 250 -10.26 8.05 6.12
N ILE A 251 -10.02 9.30 5.68
CA ILE A 251 -11.04 10.11 4.99
C ILE A 251 -10.41 10.69 3.74
N ARG A 252 -11.07 10.52 2.60
CA ARG A 252 -10.74 11.20 1.35
C ARG A 252 -11.78 12.27 1.07
N PHE A 253 -11.31 13.50 0.91
CA PHE A 253 -12.16 14.63 0.59
C PHE A 253 -12.39 14.75 -0.92
N PRO A 254 -13.49 15.38 -1.37
CA PRO A 254 -13.82 15.53 -2.77
C PRO A 254 -12.74 16.34 -3.50
N THR A 255 -12.41 15.92 -4.72
CA THR A 255 -11.49 16.63 -5.62
C THR A 255 -12.21 17.43 -6.69
N LEU A 256 -13.49 17.10 -6.92
CA LEU A 256 -14.37 17.75 -7.90
C LEU A 256 -15.78 17.81 -7.30
N THR A 257 -16.57 18.77 -7.77
CA THR A 257 -18.01 18.88 -7.42
C THR A 257 -18.74 17.59 -7.82
N GLY A 258 -19.57 17.07 -6.91
CA GLY A 258 -20.32 15.83 -7.13
C GLY A 258 -19.60 14.55 -6.68
N ILE A 259 -18.30 14.63 -6.34
CA ILE A 259 -17.59 13.49 -5.73
C ILE A 259 -17.89 13.45 -4.22
N PRO A 260 -18.26 12.27 -3.67
CA PRO A 260 -18.52 12.15 -2.24
C PRO A 260 -17.26 12.23 -1.38
N ILE A 261 -17.41 12.56 -0.12
CA ILE A 261 -16.43 12.26 0.92
C ILE A 261 -16.45 10.75 1.14
N ILE A 262 -15.26 10.12 1.11
CA ILE A 262 -15.11 8.68 1.33
C ILE A 262 -14.48 8.47 2.70
N ILE A 263 -15.21 7.88 3.63
CA ILE A 263 -14.74 7.49 4.95
C ILE A 263 -14.46 5.99 4.90
N ALA A 264 -13.22 5.60 5.13
CA ALA A 264 -12.82 4.20 5.16
C ALA A 264 -12.32 3.78 6.53
N GLY A 265 -12.48 2.50 6.86
CA GLY A 265 -12.11 1.98 8.17
C GLY A 265 -12.20 0.46 8.27
N LYS A 266 -12.07 -0.02 9.48
CA LYS A 266 -12.20 -1.45 9.82
C LYS A 266 -13.48 -1.71 10.58
N VAL A 267 -14.03 -2.92 10.42
CA VAL A 267 -15.13 -3.42 11.25
C VAL A 267 -14.53 -4.26 12.38
N THR A 268 -15.07 -4.11 13.59
CA THR A 268 -14.69 -4.97 14.72
C THR A 268 -14.97 -6.43 14.35
N ASP A 269 -14.03 -7.32 14.63
CA ASP A 269 -14.10 -8.76 14.35
C ASP A 269 -14.25 -9.11 12.85
N GLU A 270 -13.77 -8.25 11.94
CA GLU A 270 -13.69 -8.62 10.53
C GLU A 270 -12.51 -9.57 10.27
N ALA A 271 -12.59 -10.33 9.18
CA ALA A 271 -11.49 -11.21 8.76
C ALA A 271 -10.23 -10.39 8.45
N MET A 272 -9.06 -10.90 8.87
CA MET A 272 -7.75 -10.25 8.69
C MET A 272 -7.42 -9.93 7.22
N LEU A 273 -8.07 -10.61 6.27
CA LEU A 273 -7.85 -10.45 4.84
C LEU A 273 -8.40 -9.14 4.26
N TYR A 274 -9.31 -8.47 4.97
CA TYR A 274 -9.87 -7.22 4.48
C TYR A 274 -8.93 -6.04 4.73
N SER A 275 -8.72 -5.25 3.68
CA SER A 275 -7.99 -3.98 3.76
C SER A 275 -8.80 -2.95 4.55
N LYS A 276 -8.12 -2.05 5.27
CA LYS A 276 -8.75 -0.88 5.90
C LYS A 276 -9.52 0.04 4.93
N PHE A 277 -9.33 -0.14 3.63
CA PHE A 277 -10.04 0.59 2.57
C PHE A 277 -11.23 -0.18 1.98
N TYR A 278 -11.50 -1.39 2.45
CA TYR A 278 -12.60 -2.21 1.92
C TYR A 278 -13.95 -1.70 2.42
N ASN A 279 -14.04 -1.42 3.73
CA ASN A 279 -15.26 -0.86 4.30
C ASN A 279 -15.28 0.64 4.09
N THR A 280 -16.28 1.13 3.37
CA THR A 280 -16.40 2.55 3.01
C THR A 280 -17.80 3.07 3.22
N VAL A 281 -17.86 4.33 3.66
CA VAL A 281 -19.07 5.13 3.75
C VAL A 281 -18.87 6.35 2.87
N ASN A 282 -19.72 6.51 1.87
CA ASN A 282 -19.73 7.66 0.98
C ASN A 282 -20.75 8.67 1.45
N VAL A 283 -20.31 9.91 1.65
CA VAL A 283 -21.14 11.01 2.18
C VAL A 283 -21.16 12.16 1.19
N ASN A 284 -22.34 12.70 0.94
CA ASN A 284 -22.49 13.88 0.11
C ASN A 284 -21.91 15.11 0.85
N PRO A 285 -20.95 15.86 0.25
CA PRO A 285 -20.26 16.97 0.91
C PRO A 285 -21.13 18.19 1.18
N MET A 286 -22.31 18.28 0.57
CA MET A 286 -23.24 19.41 0.73
C MET A 286 -24.39 19.09 1.70
N SER A 287 -24.96 17.89 1.64
CA SER A 287 -26.13 17.52 2.44
C SER A 287 -25.83 16.63 3.65
N GLY A 288 -24.63 16.05 3.73
CA GLY A 288 -24.28 15.09 4.79
C GLY A 288 -24.96 13.72 4.64
N GLN A 289 -25.77 13.52 3.61
CA GLN A 289 -26.44 12.24 3.41
C GLN A 289 -25.47 11.14 2.98
N VAL A 290 -25.62 9.96 3.58
CA VAL A 290 -24.89 8.76 3.15
C VAL A 290 -25.46 8.30 1.81
N SER A 291 -24.63 8.36 0.77
CA SER A 291 -24.99 7.97 -0.60
C SER A 291 -24.71 6.49 -0.90
N ALA A 292 -23.71 5.91 -0.25
CA ALA A 292 -23.38 4.50 -0.36
C ALA A 292 -22.70 3.97 0.90
N LEU A 293 -23.02 2.75 1.26
CA LEU A 293 -22.46 2.05 2.43
C LEU A 293 -21.98 0.67 1.99
N GLN A 294 -20.69 0.43 2.11
CA GLN A 294 -20.07 -0.88 1.89
C GLN A 294 -19.39 -1.29 3.20
N ILE A 295 -20.05 -2.11 4.00
CA ILE A 295 -19.52 -2.61 5.27
C ILE A 295 -19.65 -4.13 5.31
N THR A 296 -18.57 -4.82 5.62
CA THR A 296 -18.58 -6.26 5.85
C THR A 296 -19.37 -6.60 7.12
N LYS A 297 -20.05 -7.76 7.10
CA LYS A 297 -20.61 -8.31 8.33
C LYS A 297 -19.47 -8.80 9.23
N SER A 298 -19.57 -8.56 10.53
CA SER A 298 -18.60 -9.10 11.48
C SER A 298 -18.67 -10.66 11.48
N LEU A 299 -17.57 -11.34 11.75
CA LEU A 299 -17.53 -12.80 11.86
C LEU A 299 -18.52 -13.32 12.90
N SER A 300 -18.73 -12.56 13.99
CA SER A 300 -19.72 -12.90 15.03
C SER A 300 -21.16 -12.87 14.54
N SER A 301 -21.47 -12.13 13.46
CA SER A 301 -22.81 -12.10 12.86
C SER A 301 -23.05 -13.21 11.82
N LEU A 302 -21.98 -13.91 11.39
CA LEU A 302 -22.07 -15.05 10.47
C LEU A 302 -22.25 -16.39 11.21
N VAL A 303 -21.97 -16.42 12.53
CA VAL A 303 -22.06 -17.61 13.39
C VAL A 303 -23.40 -17.65 14.18
N ARG A 304 -24.22 -16.61 14.07
CA ARG A 304 -25.59 -16.57 14.58
C ARG A 304 -26.60 -16.82 13.45
#